data_fa5fbfd78ef0c3b5f65bd3aa184f6572
#
_entry.id   fa5fbfd78ef0c3b5f65bd3aa184f6572
#
_cell.length_a   1.000
_cell.length_b   1.000
_cell.length_c   1.000
_cell.angle_alpha   90.00
_cell.angle_beta   90.00
_cell.angle_gamma   90.00
#
_symmetry.space_group_name_H-M   'P 1'
#
loop_
_entity.id
_entity.type
_entity.pdbx_description
1 polymer ?
#
loop_
_entity_poly.entity_id
_entity_poly.type
_entity_poly.pdbx_seq_one_letter_code
_entity_poly.pdbx_strand_id
1 'polypeptide(L)'
;LNYSETRTYLTALIFVAGNVVLPQLFHLFPSGGTTWLPIYFFTLIGAYKYGWKAGLLTAIASPLVNSWLFGMPAPAVLPAILMKSLLLAAGAGYVAHRSKHVSILLLLAVVAFYQLAGTLGEWTLSGSLHTALQDFRIGLPGMALQVFGGYFFIKYLIYK
;
A
#
# COMPACT_ATOMS: atom_id res chain seq x y z
N LEU A 1 -18.23 3.85 1.56
CA LEU A 1 -18.18 4.60 0.29
C LEU A 1 -18.51 3.67 -0.87
N ASN A 2 -19.22 4.17 -1.86
CA ASN A 2 -19.61 3.47 -3.07
C ASN A 2 -19.08 4.17 -4.32
N TYR A 3 -18.91 3.44 -5.43
CA TYR A 3 -18.47 4.02 -6.70
C TYR A 3 -19.46 5.02 -7.32
N SER A 4 -20.71 5.01 -6.89
CA SER A 4 -21.70 6.03 -7.25
C SER A 4 -21.52 7.37 -6.53
N GLU A 5 -20.67 7.43 -5.52
CA GLU A 5 -20.46 8.61 -4.68
C GLU A 5 -19.20 9.36 -5.11
N THR A 6 -19.33 10.63 -5.42
CA THR A 6 -18.19 11.54 -5.70
C THR A 6 -17.17 11.52 -4.56
N ARG A 7 -17.64 11.37 -3.32
CA ARG A 7 -16.79 11.29 -2.13
C ARG A 7 -15.78 10.14 -2.20
N THR A 8 -16.10 9.00 -2.83
CA THR A 8 -15.17 7.88 -3.01
C THR A 8 -13.97 8.28 -3.84
N TYR A 9 -14.21 9.00 -4.94
CA TYR A 9 -13.15 9.46 -5.84
C TYR A 9 -12.31 10.58 -5.23
N LEU A 10 -12.92 11.51 -4.51
CA LEU A 10 -12.20 12.57 -3.80
C LEU A 10 -11.30 11.99 -2.70
N THR A 11 -11.81 11.02 -1.95
CA THR A 11 -11.03 10.31 -0.92
C THR A 11 -9.85 9.57 -1.54
N ALA A 12 -10.09 8.82 -2.62
CA ALA A 12 -9.02 8.14 -3.34
C ALA A 12 -7.98 9.11 -3.89
N LEU A 13 -8.41 10.24 -4.45
CA LEU A 13 -7.51 11.29 -4.97
C LEU A 13 -6.58 11.83 -3.89
N ILE A 14 -7.09 12.10 -2.69
CA ILE A 14 -6.28 12.56 -1.55
C ILE A 14 -5.21 11.53 -1.18
N PHE A 15 -5.58 10.25 -1.11
CA PHE A 15 -4.62 9.19 -0.79
C PHE A 15 -3.65 8.89 -1.93
N VAL A 16 -4.06 9.04 -3.18
CA VAL A 16 -3.15 8.99 -4.35
C VAL A 16 -2.13 10.12 -4.25
N ALA A 17 -2.57 11.34 -3.96
CA ALA A 17 -1.66 12.47 -3.77
C ALA A 17 -0.64 12.19 -2.65
N GLY A 18 -1.07 11.63 -1.53
CA GLY A 18 -0.19 11.18 -0.45
C GLY A 18 0.81 10.12 -0.91
N ASN A 19 0.36 9.13 -1.67
CA ASN A 19 1.21 8.08 -2.24
C ASN A 19 2.12 8.57 -3.39
N VAL A 20 1.88 9.76 -3.93
CA VAL A 20 2.80 10.41 -4.87
C VAL A 20 3.86 11.21 -4.12
N VAL A 21 3.46 11.98 -3.11
CA VAL A 21 4.37 12.83 -2.32
C VAL A 21 5.29 12.01 -1.43
N LEU A 22 4.78 11.03 -0.73
CA LEU A 22 5.54 10.25 0.26
C LEU A 22 6.74 9.51 -0.35
N PRO A 23 6.62 8.79 -1.49
CA PRO A 23 7.78 8.20 -2.15
C PRO A 23 8.86 9.20 -2.52
N GLN A 24 8.49 10.41 -2.93
CA GLN A 24 9.49 11.45 -3.27
C GLN A 24 10.30 11.87 -2.06
N LEU A 25 9.69 11.95 -0.88
CA LEU A 25 10.39 12.24 0.36
C LEU A 25 11.36 11.13 0.75
N PHE A 26 10.96 9.87 0.62
CA PHE A 26 11.83 8.72 0.91
C PHE A 26 12.94 8.52 -0.13
N HIS A 27 12.74 8.96 -1.38
CA HIS A 27 13.80 8.92 -2.40
C HIS A 27 14.95 9.90 -2.12
N LEU A 28 14.81 10.81 -1.18
CA LEU A 28 15.92 11.63 -0.69
C LEU A 28 16.96 10.82 0.09
N PHE A 29 16.62 9.64 0.55
CA PHE A 29 17.50 8.71 1.26
C PHE A 29 17.97 7.58 0.34
N PRO A 30 19.20 7.06 0.50
CA PRO A 30 19.66 5.91 -0.27
C PRO A 30 18.73 4.71 -0.09
N SER A 31 18.27 4.11 -1.20
CA SER A 31 17.34 2.97 -1.20
C SER A 31 16.04 3.19 -0.41
N GLY A 32 15.62 4.45 -0.24
CA GLY A 32 14.45 4.79 0.58
C GLY A 32 13.17 4.14 0.08
N GLY A 33 12.96 4.06 -1.23
CA GLY A 33 11.75 3.44 -1.82
C GLY A 33 11.64 1.94 -1.53
N THR A 34 12.74 1.19 -1.63
CA THR A 34 12.75 -0.26 -1.39
C THR A 34 12.83 -0.62 0.09
N THR A 35 13.41 0.23 0.91
CA THR A 35 13.52 0.01 2.36
C THR A 35 12.23 0.37 3.10
N TRP A 36 11.63 1.52 2.76
CA TRP A 36 10.47 2.06 3.50
C TRP A 36 9.13 1.77 2.85
N LEU A 37 9.10 1.29 1.61
CA LEU A 37 7.89 0.92 0.87
C LEU A 37 6.78 1.98 0.92
N PRO A 38 7.09 3.26 0.66
CA PRO A 38 6.17 4.36 0.94
C PRO A 38 4.92 4.35 0.05
N ILE A 39 4.99 3.70 -1.11
CA ILE A 39 3.91 3.67 -2.10
C ILE A 39 2.67 2.91 -1.61
N TYR A 40 2.82 2.05 -0.60
CA TYR A 40 1.72 1.26 -0.04
C TYR A 40 1.04 1.92 1.16
N PHE A 41 1.67 2.92 1.78
CA PHE A 41 1.24 3.45 3.07
C PHE A 41 -0.18 4.01 3.04
N PHE A 42 -0.47 4.93 2.13
CA PHE A 42 -1.82 5.52 2.04
C PHE A 42 -2.85 4.61 1.40
N THR A 43 -2.44 3.60 0.65
CA THR A 43 -3.33 2.53 0.19
C THR A 43 -3.88 1.73 1.37
N LEU A 44 -3.02 1.37 2.31
CA LEU A 44 -3.42 0.71 3.55
C LEU A 44 -4.43 1.56 4.34
N ILE A 45 -4.11 2.82 4.57
CA ILE A 45 -4.95 3.73 5.34
C ILE A 45 -6.30 3.95 4.66
N GLY A 46 -6.28 4.23 3.36
CA GLY A 46 -7.50 4.47 2.57
C GLY A 46 -8.44 3.27 2.56
N ALA A 47 -7.88 2.07 2.34
CA ALA A 47 -8.66 0.84 2.33
C ALA A 47 -9.20 0.48 3.71
N TYR A 48 -8.40 0.64 4.75
CA TYR A 48 -8.80 0.31 6.12
C TYR A 48 -9.88 1.25 6.65
N LYS A 49 -9.71 2.55 6.47
CA LYS A 49 -10.61 3.57 7.04
C LYS A 49 -11.85 3.84 6.19
N TYR A 50 -11.68 3.89 4.88
CA TYR A 50 -12.76 4.31 3.96
C TYR A 50 -13.33 3.18 3.12
N GLY A 51 -12.77 1.97 3.27
CA GLY A 51 -13.27 0.77 2.62
C GLY A 51 -12.49 0.38 1.37
N TRP A 52 -12.68 -0.87 0.97
CA TRP A 52 -11.93 -1.48 -0.12
C TRP A 52 -12.11 -0.77 -1.47
N LYS A 53 -13.26 -0.13 -1.72
CA LYS A 53 -13.52 0.58 -2.99
C LYS A 53 -12.61 1.80 -3.17
N ALA A 54 -12.51 2.65 -2.16
CA ALA A 54 -11.55 3.76 -2.16
C ALA A 54 -10.12 3.24 -2.16
N GLY A 55 -9.85 2.17 -1.41
CA GLY A 55 -8.56 1.50 -1.37
C GLY A 55 -8.10 0.96 -2.72
N LEU A 56 -8.98 0.30 -3.49
CA LEU A 56 -8.65 -0.22 -4.82
C LEU A 56 -8.34 0.89 -5.83
N LEU A 57 -9.11 1.98 -5.82
CA LEU A 57 -8.80 3.14 -6.66
C LEU A 57 -7.42 3.71 -6.34
N THR A 58 -7.10 3.85 -5.05
CA THR A 58 -5.78 4.30 -4.59
C THR A 58 -4.68 3.32 -5.00
N ALA A 59 -4.94 2.02 -4.85
CA ALA A 59 -4.01 0.94 -5.17
C ALA A 59 -3.63 0.88 -6.65
N ILE A 60 -4.57 1.17 -7.53
CA ILE A 60 -4.34 1.18 -8.98
C ILE A 60 -3.69 2.50 -9.41
N ALA A 61 -4.26 3.62 -9.00
CA ALA A 61 -3.84 4.93 -9.47
C ALA A 61 -2.45 5.33 -8.95
N SER A 62 -2.11 5.00 -7.69
CA SER A 62 -0.84 5.43 -7.09
C SER A 62 0.40 4.92 -7.83
N PRO A 63 0.56 3.61 -8.10
CA PRO A 63 1.72 3.12 -8.84
C PRO A 63 1.77 3.64 -10.28
N LEU A 64 0.62 3.74 -10.95
CA LEU A 64 0.55 4.21 -12.33
C LEU A 64 0.94 5.69 -12.43
N VAL A 65 0.42 6.54 -11.56
CA VAL A 65 0.75 7.97 -11.53
C VAL A 65 2.22 8.19 -11.17
N ASN A 66 2.74 7.47 -10.16
CA ASN A 66 4.16 7.56 -9.81
C ASN A 66 5.08 7.13 -10.94
N SER A 67 4.77 6.02 -11.61
CA SER A 67 5.54 5.55 -12.76
C SER A 67 5.52 6.55 -13.91
N TRP A 68 4.36 7.12 -14.19
CA TRP A 68 4.19 8.10 -15.26
C TRP A 68 4.91 9.42 -15.00
N LEU A 69 4.78 9.98 -13.77
CA LEU A 69 5.34 11.28 -13.43
C LEU A 69 6.85 11.22 -13.15
N PHE A 70 7.33 10.16 -12.51
CA PHE A 70 8.69 10.07 -11.97
C PHE A 70 9.50 8.89 -12.50
N GLY A 71 8.90 8.04 -13.35
CA GLY A 71 9.55 6.83 -13.84
C GLY A 71 9.81 5.76 -12.79
N MET A 72 9.27 5.92 -11.60
CA MET A 72 9.40 4.99 -10.48
C MET A 72 8.01 4.69 -9.88
N PRO A 73 7.60 3.42 -9.76
CA PRO A 73 8.36 2.21 -10.11
C PRO A 73 8.61 2.08 -11.63
N ALA A 74 9.73 1.42 -11.97
CA ALA A 74 10.05 1.16 -13.36
C ALA A 74 8.98 0.24 -14.01
N PRO A 75 8.72 0.37 -15.32
CA PRO A 75 7.69 -0.44 -16.00
C PRO A 75 7.87 -1.95 -15.82
N ALA A 76 9.10 -2.44 -15.68
CA ALA A 76 9.37 -3.87 -15.50
C ALA A 76 8.86 -4.43 -14.16
N VAL A 77 8.83 -3.62 -13.10
CA VAL A 77 8.37 -4.03 -11.76
C VAL A 77 6.95 -3.55 -11.45
N LEU A 78 6.39 -2.71 -12.30
CA LEU A 78 5.06 -2.13 -12.09
C LEU A 78 3.95 -3.19 -11.93
N PRO A 79 3.89 -4.29 -12.71
CA PRO A 79 2.88 -5.32 -12.52
C PRO A 79 2.92 -5.96 -11.12
N ALA A 80 4.11 -6.23 -10.59
CA ALA A 80 4.27 -6.79 -9.25
C ALA A 80 3.79 -5.82 -8.17
N ILE A 81 4.12 -4.54 -8.29
CA ILE A 81 3.70 -3.50 -7.36
C ILE A 81 2.18 -3.29 -7.42
N LEU A 82 1.59 -3.27 -8.60
CA LEU A 82 0.13 -3.20 -8.76
C LEU A 82 -0.56 -4.37 -8.09
N MET A 83 -0.07 -5.58 -8.28
CA MET A 83 -0.62 -6.79 -7.65
C MET A 83 -0.54 -6.70 -6.13
N LYS A 84 0.61 -6.35 -5.56
CA LYS A 84 0.79 -6.18 -4.11
C LYS A 84 -0.13 -5.08 -3.56
N SER A 85 -0.24 -3.98 -4.27
CA SER A 85 -1.10 -2.85 -3.90
C SER A 85 -2.59 -3.27 -3.86
N LEU A 86 -3.04 -4.03 -4.85
CA LEU A 86 -4.41 -4.58 -4.89
C LEU A 86 -4.67 -5.57 -3.76
N LEU A 87 -3.72 -6.46 -3.48
CA LEU A 87 -3.81 -7.40 -2.36
C LEU A 87 -3.88 -6.68 -1.02
N LEU A 88 -3.08 -5.63 -0.85
CA LEU A 88 -3.11 -4.79 0.34
C LEU A 88 -4.47 -4.11 0.52
N ALA A 89 -5.00 -3.49 -0.52
CA ALA A 89 -6.31 -2.82 -0.45
C ALA A 89 -7.44 -3.81 -0.15
N ALA A 90 -7.44 -4.97 -0.79
CA ALA A 90 -8.43 -6.01 -0.54
C ALA A 90 -8.34 -6.56 0.88
N GLY A 91 -7.14 -6.89 1.34
CA GLY A 91 -6.90 -7.41 2.69
C GLY A 91 -7.25 -6.41 3.78
N ALA A 92 -6.80 -5.15 3.63
CA ALA A 92 -7.11 -4.08 4.58
C ALA A 92 -8.61 -3.79 4.65
N GLY A 93 -9.26 -3.69 3.51
CA GLY A 93 -10.70 -3.46 3.44
C GLY A 93 -11.52 -4.60 4.04
N TYR A 94 -11.11 -5.84 3.78
CA TYR A 94 -11.76 -7.03 4.35
C TYR A 94 -11.62 -7.07 5.88
N VAL A 95 -10.40 -6.92 6.38
CA VAL A 95 -10.14 -6.97 7.84
C VAL A 95 -10.88 -5.83 8.56
N ALA A 96 -10.86 -4.62 8.01
CA ALA A 96 -11.56 -3.48 8.58
C ALA A 96 -13.08 -3.69 8.63
N HIS A 97 -13.65 -4.25 7.55
CA HIS A 97 -15.09 -4.56 7.50
C HIS A 97 -15.49 -5.61 8.53
N ARG A 98 -14.65 -6.61 8.72
CA ARG A 98 -14.91 -7.73 9.64
C ARG A 98 -14.73 -7.33 11.11
N SER A 99 -13.65 -6.60 11.41
CA SER A 99 -13.24 -6.30 12.79
C SER A 99 -13.88 -5.02 13.34
N LYS A 100 -14.15 -4.04 12.47
CA LYS A 100 -14.72 -2.72 12.82
C LYS A 100 -13.90 -1.90 13.82
N HIS A 101 -12.66 -2.27 14.06
CA HIS A 101 -11.70 -1.54 14.88
C HIS A 101 -10.29 -1.67 14.30
N VAL A 102 -9.37 -0.85 14.75
CA VAL A 102 -7.97 -0.93 14.37
C VAL A 102 -7.12 -1.44 15.53
N SER A 103 -6.21 -2.36 15.25
CA SER A 103 -5.19 -2.81 16.18
C SER A 103 -3.88 -3.11 15.45
N ILE A 104 -2.78 -3.09 16.19
CA ILE A 104 -1.46 -3.45 15.66
C ILE A 104 -1.47 -4.88 15.11
N LEU A 105 -2.11 -5.82 15.81
CA LEU A 105 -2.19 -7.21 15.39
C LEU A 105 -2.95 -7.39 14.07
N LEU A 106 -4.06 -6.66 13.89
CA LEU A 106 -4.83 -6.69 12.64
C LEU A 106 -4.04 -6.11 11.47
N LEU A 107 -3.34 -5.00 11.68
CA LEU A 107 -2.49 -4.41 10.64
C LEU A 107 -1.29 -5.31 10.32
N LEU A 108 -0.71 -5.95 11.32
CA LEU A 108 0.35 -6.95 11.11
C LEU A 108 -0.16 -8.11 10.24
N ALA A 109 -1.37 -8.62 10.50
CA ALA A 109 -1.99 -9.66 9.70
C ALA A 109 -2.22 -9.22 8.24
N VAL A 110 -2.68 -7.99 8.03
CA VAL A 110 -2.86 -7.42 6.67
C VAL A 110 -1.52 -7.31 5.94
N VAL A 111 -0.49 -6.78 6.60
CA VAL A 111 0.84 -6.62 6.00
C VAL A 111 1.46 -7.98 5.70
N ALA A 112 1.38 -8.93 6.60
CA ALA A 112 1.86 -10.29 6.36
C ALA A 112 1.13 -10.94 5.18
N PHE A 113 -0.18 -10.79 5.09
CA PHE A 113 -0.98 -11.34 3.99
C PHE A 113 -0.54 -10.80 2.63
N TYR A 114 -0.50 -9.48 2.45
CA TYR A 114 -0.18 -8.94 1.14
C TYR A 114 1.28 -9.16 0.75
N GLN A 115 2.19 -9.19 1.70
CA GLN A 115 3.60 -9.48 1.44
C GLN A 115 3.83 -10.95 1.09
N LEU A 116 3.22 -11.88 1.80
CA LEU A 116 3.34 -13.30 1.50
C LEU A 116 2.69 -13.66 0.16
N ALA A 117 1.42 -13.28 -0.04
CA ALA A 117 0.72 -13.53 -1.29
C ALA A 117 1.35 -12.77 -2.47
N GLY A 118 1.76 -11.53 -2.24
CA GLY A 118 2.44 -10.71 -3.24
C GLY A 118 3.82 -11.26 -3.63
N THR A 119 4.57 -11.79 -2.68
CA THR A 119 5.85 -12.44 -2.95
C THR A 119 5.68 -13.68 -3.82
N LEU A 120 4.67 -14.52 -3.55
CA LEU A 120 4.36 -15.67 -4.40
C LEU A 120 4.00 -15.24 -5.82
N GLY A 121 3.18 -14.22 -5.98
CA GLY A 121 2.82 -13.68 -7.29
C GLY A 121 4.00 -13.03 -8.01
N GLU A 122 4.83 -12.27 -7.32
CA GLU A 122 6.04 -11.68 -7.89
C GLU A 122 7.05 -12.75 -8.32
N TRP A 123 7.16 -13.83 -7.58
CA TRP A 123 7.99 -14.98 -7.98
C TRP A 123 7.54 -15.57 -9.31
N THR A 124 6.24 -15.74 -9.52
CA THR A 124 5.72 -16.21 -10.82
C THR A 124 5.93 -15.21 -11.95
N LEU A 125 5.81 -13.91 -11.68
CA LEU A 125 6.00 -12.85 -12.69
C LEU A 125 7.47 -12.65 -13.07
N SER A 126 8.38 -12.66 -12.09
CA SER A 126 9.81 -12.40 -12.30
C SER A 126 10.62 -13.64 -12.63
N GLY A 127 10.13 -14.83 -12.26
CA GLY A 127 10.87 -16.10 -12.34
C GLY A 127 12.04 -16.20 -11.36
N SER A 128 12.20 -15.24 -10.44
CA SER A 128 13.29 -15.16 -9.47
C SER A 128 12.78 -15.05 -8.05
N LEU A 129 13.02 -16.07 -7.24
CA LEU A 129 12.70 -16.04 -5.81
C LEU A 129 13.50 -14.96 -5.07
N HIS A 130 14.75 -14.75 -5.44
CA HIS A 130 15.59 -13.70 -4.86
C HIS A 130 14.99 -12.30 -5.07
N THR A 131 14.52 -11.99 -6.27
CA THR A 131 13.84 -10.73 -6.57
C THR A 131 12.52 -10.62 -5.81
N ALA A 132 11.72 -11.70 -5.77
CA ALA A 132 10.44 -11.73 -5.08
C ALA A 132 10.57 -11.51 -3.56
N LEU A 133 11.66 -11.96 -2.96
CA LEU A 133 11.94 -11.80 -1.52
C LEU A 133 12.54 -10.42 -1.15
N GLN A 134 12.70 -9.50 -2.11
CA GLN A 134 13.33 -8.21 -1.87
C GLN A 134 12.69 -7.45 -0.69
N ASP A 135 11.36 -7.41 -0.61
CA ASP A 135 10.65 -6.69 0.46
C ASP A 135 10.96 -7.29 1.84
N PHE A 136 11.12 -8.62 1.94
CA PHE A 136 11.53 -9.27 3.20
C PHE A 136 13.00 -9.07 3.51
N ARG A 137 13.86 -8.93 2.51
CA ARG A 137 15.30 -8.74 2.71
C ARG A 137 15.65 -7.32 3.13
N ILE A 138 15.03 -6.31 2.51
CA ILE A 138 15.38 -4.89 2.72
C ILE A 138 14.19 -4.00 3.08
N GLY A 139 12.96 -4.46 2.90
CA GLY A 139 11.72 -3.70 3.13
C GLY A 139 11.10 -3.87 4.51
N LEU A 140 11.73 -4.59 5.44
CA LEU A 140 11.19 -4.75 6.80
C LEU A 140 10.92 -3.44 7.52
N PRO A 141 11.78 -2.39 7.43
CA PRO A 141 11.45 -1.08 8.00
C PRO A 141 10.16 -0.49 7.45
N GLY A 142 9.89 -0.65 6.16
CA GLY A 142 8.64 -0.21 5.53
C GLY A 142 7.42 -0.98 6.03
N MET A 143 7.54 -2.30 6.22
CA MET A 143 6.48 -3.10 6.83
C MET A 143 6.18 -2.64 8.26
N ALA A 144 7.20 -2.35 9.05
CA ALA A 144 7.05 -1.79 10.39
C ALA A 144 6.38 -0.42 10.36
N LEU A 145 6.76 0.45 9.43
CA LEU A 145 6.12 1.75 9.22
C LEU A 145 4.62 1.58 8.88
N GLN A 146 4.27 0.64 8.03
CA GLN A 146 2.89 0.35 7.68
C GLN A 146 2.06 -0.10 8.89
N VAL A 147 2.61 -0.97 9.73
CA VAL A 147 1.91 -1.47 10.93
C VAL A 147 1.80 -0.38 11.99
N PHE A 148 2.90 0.18 12.44
CA PHE A 148 2.91 1.15 13.55
C PHE A 148 2.46 2.54 13.12
N GLY A 149 2.99 3.04 12.01
CA GLY A 149 2.59 4.33 11.43
C GLY A 149 1.14 4.32 10.95
N GLY A 150 0.71 3.24 10.32
CA GLY A 150 -0.68 3.02 9.91
C GLY A 150 -1.62 2.99 11.10
N TYR A 151 -1.27 2.27 12.16
CA TYR A 151 -2.05 2.23 13.40
C TYR A 151 -2.21 3.62 14.02
N PHE A 152 -1.09 4.34 14.18
CA PHE A 152 -1.11 5.69 14.72
C PHE A 152 -1.96 6.63 13.86
N PHE A 153 -1.76 6.60 12.55
CA PHE A 153 -2.48 7.46 11.62
C PHE A 153 -3.98 7.19 11.64
N ILE A 154 -4.39 5.92 11.54
CA ILE A 154 -5.81 5.54 11.53
C ILE A 154 -6.46 5.89 12.86
N LYS A 155 -5.81 5.58 13.99
CA LYS A 155 -6.40 5.74 15.31
C LYS A 155 -6.47 7.19 15.78
N TYR A 156 -5.44 7.99 15.52
CA TYR A 156 -5.31 9.32 16.12
C TYR A 156 -5.51 10.48 15.14
N LEU A 157 -5.15 10.33 13.88
CA LEU A 157 -5.21 11.42 12.92
C LEU A 157 -6.51 11.48 12.12
N ILE A 158 -7.11 10.33 11.82
CA ILE A 158 -8.34 10.27 11.00
C ILE A 158 -9.51 9.57 11.72
N TYR A 159 -9.33 9.30 13.00
CA TYR A 159 -10.38 8.69 13.81
C TYR A 159 -11.34 9.78 14.34
N LYS A 160 -12.54 9.82 13.81
CA LYS A 160 -13.76 10.35 14.44
C LYS A 160 -14.96 9.57 13.97
#